data_be2e5f9e4f4a8d2934db26bbe7d9584b
#
_entry.id   be2e5f9e4f4a8d2934db26bbe7d9584b
#
_cell.length_a   1.000
_cell.length_b   1.000
_cell.length_c   1.000
_cell.angle_alpha   90.00
_cell.angle_beta   90.00
_cell.angle_gamma   90.00
#
_symmetry.space_group_name_H-M   'P 1'
#
loop_
_entity.id
_entity.type
_entity.pdbx_description
1 polymer ?
#
loop_
_entity_poly.entity_id
_entity_poly.type
_entity_poly.pdbx_seq_one_letter_code
_entity_poly.pdbx_strand_id
1 'polypeptide(L)'
;MPKPSPATKPAKKSTKPATASKPAAQGTRIEKDTMGEMAVPADVLYGASTQRAVLNFPVSGRHVSEPVLRAYGTLKAAAATVNLKLGRLDKARATAIIEACQEIEDGLPSIGGLAKHFPVDIYQTGSGTSTNMNANEVIA
;
A
#
# COMPACT_ATOMS: atom_id res chain seq x y z
N MET A 1 -58.79 -10.93 36.39
CA MET A 1 -57.80 -11.03 35.29
C MET A 1 -56.73 -9.98 35.53
N PRO A 2 -55.46 -10.36 35.84
CA PRO A 2 -54.38 -9.39 36.03
C PRO A 2 -53.73 -9.02 34.68
N LYS A 3 -53.39 -7.72 34.54
CA LYS A 3 -52.72 -7.14 33.36
C LYS A 3 -51.27 -7.65 33.25
N PRO A 4 -50.74 -7.90 32.05
CA PRO A 4 -49.34 -8.23 31.88
C PRO A 4 -48.43 -7.01 31.99
N SER A 5 -47.30 -7.21 32.71
CA SER A 5 -46.19 -6.28 32.90
C SER A 5 -45.38 -6.08 31.61
N PRO A 6 -44.82 -4.89 31.34
CA PRO A 6 -44.07 -4.64 30.12
C PRO A 6 -42.67 -5.28 30.16
N ALA A 7 -42.30 -5.94 29.07
CA ALA A 7 -41.02 -6.60 28.89
C ALA A 7 -39.88 -5.56 28.76
N THR A 8 -38.85 -5.73 29.57
CA THR A 8 -37.59 -4.98 29.53
C THR A 8 -36.75 -5.40 28.35
N LYS A 9 -36.41 -4.44 27.45
CA LYS A 9 -35.46 -4.65 26.35
C LYS A 9 -34.05 -4.85 26.89
N PRO A 10 -33.26 -5.83 26.38
CA PRO A 10 -31.87 -5.96 26.74
C PRO A 10 -31.01 -4.86 26.13
N ALA A 11 -30.16 -4.23 26.95
CA ALA A 11 -29.19 -3.22 26.54
C ALA A 11 -28.12 -3.86 25.64
N LYS A 12 -27.93 -3.31 24.42
CA LYS A 12 -26.80 -3.64 23.55
C LYS A 12 -25.49 -3.16 24.20
N LYS A 13 -24.65 -4.09 24.65
CA LYS A 13 -23.25 -3.84 24.96
C LYS A 13 -22.52 -3.44 23.68
N SER A 14 -22.12 -2.17 23.60
CA SER A 14 -21.18 -1.66 22.62
C SER A 14 -19.79 -2.24 22.90
N THR A 15 -19.35 -3.21 22.12
CA THR A 15 -17.96 -3.65 22.12
C THR A 15 -17.14 -2.65 21.32
N LYS A 16 -16.35 -1.85 22.03
CA LYS A 16 -15.32 -0.98 21.46
C LYS A 16 -14.31 -1.85 20.68
N PRO A 17 -13.96 -1.51 19.41
CA PRO A 17 -12.98 -2.29 18.69
C PRO A 17 -11.61 -2.19 19.40
N ALA A 18 -10.95 -3.33 19.52
CA ALA A 18 -9.62 -3.45 20.10
C ALA A 18 -8.65 -2.57 19.31
N THR A 19 -8.01 -1.66 20.01
CA THR A 19 -6.90 -0.85 19.52
C THR A 19 -5.76 -1.79 19.14
N ALA A 20 -5.49 -1.93 17.86
CA ALA A 20 -4.29 -2.59 17.36
C ALA A 20 -3.06 -1.91 17.98
N SER A 21 -2.19 -2.68 18.58
CA SER A 21 -0.95 -2.23 19.21
C SER A 21 -0.08 -1.54 18.16
N LYS A 22 0.20 -0.27 18.40
CA LYS A 22 1.09 0.57 17.60
C LYS A 22 2.51 -0.04 17.65
N PRO A 23 3.14 -0.38 16.51
CA PRO A 23 4.56 -0.77 16.54
C PRO A 23 5.40 0.41 17.01
N ALA A 24 6.52 0.11 17.68
CA ALA A 24 7.45 1.06 18.26
C ALA A 24 7.87 2.12 17.24
N ALA A 25 8.01 3.36 17.70
CA ALA A 25 8.28 4.58 16.95
C ALA A 25 9.54 4.49 16.07
N GLN A 26 9.39 4.00 14.86
CA GLN A 26 10.22 4.37 13.74
C GLN A 26 9.78 5.77 13.32
N GLY A 27 10.74 6.68 13.02
CA GLY A 27 10.42 8.04 12.59
C GLY A 27 9.45 8.02 11.40
N THR A 28 8.64 9.06 11.27
CA THR A 28 7.77 9.26 10.10
C THR A 28 8.32 10.40 9.27
N ARG A 29 8.09 10.35 7.96
CA ARG A 29 8.27 11.47 7.03
C ARG A 29 6.90 11.95 6.54
N ILE A 30 6.80 13.22 6.17
CA ILE A 30 5.59 13.77 5.58
C ILE A 30 5.69 13.67 4.07
N GLU A 31 4.75 12.97 3.48
CA GLU A 31 4.54 12.86 2.03
C GLU A 31 3.25 13.59 1.65
N LYS A 32 3.10 13.93 0.36
CA LYS A 32 1.94 14.67 -0.13
C LYS A 32 1.42 14.05 -1.41
N ASP A 33 0.11 13.89 -1.48
CA ASP A 33 -0.64 13.54 -2.69
C ASP A 33 -1.67 14.62 -3.02
N THR A 34 -2.55 14.36 -3.99
CA THR A 34 -3.64 15.26 -4.37
C THR A 34 -4.67 15.50 -3.26
N MET A 35 -4.71 14.63 -2.25
CA MET A 35 -5.62 14.71 -1.11
C MET A 35 -5.00 15.41 0.11
N GLY A 36 -3.71 15.81 0.03
CA GLY A 36 -3.00 16.51 1.07
C GLY A 36 -1.86 15.72 1.72
N GLU A 37 -1.39 16.20 2.86
CA GLU A 37 -0.27 15.61 3.59
C GLU A 37 -0.64 14.30 4.29
N MET A 38 0.35 13.40 4.40
CA MET A 38 0.23 12.10 5.03
C MET A 38 1.55 11.75 5.73
N ALA A 39 1.47 11.31 6.99
CA ALA A 39 2.62 10.74 7.69
C ALA A 39 2.84 9.30 7.22
N VAL A 40 4.02 9.03 6.68
CA VAL A 40 4.44 7.71 6.17
C VAL A 40 5.65 7.24 7.00
N PRO A 41 5.82 5.95 7.32
CA PRO A 41 7.02 5.48 7.98
C PRO A 41 8.28 5.88 7.21
N ALA A 42 9.33 6.32 7.91
CA ALA A 42 10.53 6.86 7.26
C ALA A 42 11.34 5.79 6.52
N ASP A 43 11.19 4.53 6.89
CA ASP A 43 11.99 3.40 6.43
C ASP A 43 11.33 2.57 5.31
N VAL A 44 10.26 3.09 4.69
CA VAL A 44 9.59 2.48 3.55
C VAL A 44 9.75 3.34 2.29
N LEU A 45 9.62 2.72 1.10
CA LEU A 45 9.73 3.41 -0.18
C LEU A 45 8.41 4.00 -0.68
N TYR A 46 7.27 3.46 -0.24
CA TYR A 46 5.98 3.95 -0.70
C TYR A 46 5.63 5.33 -0.12
N GLY A 47 4.74 6.03 -0.78
CA GLY A 47 4.33 7.41 -0.44
C GLY A 47 2.92 7.52 0.16
N ALA A 48 2.35 8.73 0.03
CA ALA A 48 1.10 9.14 0.65
C ALA A 48 -0.11 8.32 0.19
N SER A 49 -0.20 8.04 -1.10
CA SER A 49 -1.38 7.35 -1.67
C SER A 49 -1.45 5.90 -1.20
N THR A 50 -0.31 5.21 -1.11
CA THR A 50 -0.23 3.85 -0.54
C THR A 50 -0.58 3.87 0.93
N GLN A 51 -0.06 4.81 1.72
CA GLN A 51 -0.39 4.92 3.13
C GLN A 51 -1.89 5.12 3.36
N ARG A 52 -2.56 5.92 2.52
CA ARG A 52 -4.03 6.07 2.56
C ARG A 52 -4.74 4.77 2.27
N ALA A 53 -4.29 4.02 1.26
CA ALA A 53 -4.87 2.72 0.92
C ALA A 53 -4.77 1.73 2.09
N VAL A 54 -3.61 1.67 2.75
CA VAL A 54 -3.41 0.82 3.94
C VAL A 54 -4.36 1.20 5.08
N LEU A 55 -4.55 2.50 5.33
CA LEU A 55 -5.44 2.99 6.39
C LEU A 55 -6.93 2.79 6.05
N ASN A 56 -7.30 2.89 4.78
CA ASN A 56 -8.68 2.78 4.33
C ASN A 56 -9.16 1.32 4.20
N PHE A 57 -8.25 0.39 3.94
CA PHE A 57 -8.59 -1.02 3.66
C PHE A 57 -7.82 -2.02 4.54
N PRO A 58 -7.89 -1.92 5.87
CA PRO A 58 -7.29 -2.91 6.77
C PRO A 58 -8.23 -4.13 6.90
N VAL A 59 -8.35 -4.93 5.83
CA VAL A 59 -9.41 -5.96 5.72
C VAL A 59 -8.94 -7.32 6.21
N SER A 60 -7.86 -7.86 5.64
CA SER A 60 -7.42 -9.23 5.92
C SER A 60 -6.00 -9.34 6.50
N GLY A 61 -5.21 -8.30 6.37
CA GLY A 61 -3.78 -8.31 6.69
C GLY A 61 -2.94 -9.18 5.74
N ARG A 62 -3.51 -9.62 4.62
CA ARG A 62 -2.80 -10.38 3.59
C ARG A 62 -2.37 -9.44 2.47
N HIS A 63 -1.12 -9.57 2.06
CA HIS A 63 -0.53 -8.76 0.99
C HIS A 63 -0.54 -9.50 -0.35
N VAL A 64 -0.36 -8.76 -1.43
CA VAL A 64 -0.18 -9.32 -2.77
C VAL A 64 1.07 -10.21 -2.77
N SER A 65 1.00 -11.36 -3.43
CA SER A 65 2.09 -12.32 -3.44
C SER A 65 3.33 -11.79 -4.17
N GLU A 66 4.52 -12.16 -3.70
CA GLU A 66 5.79 -11.70 -4.27
C GLU A 66 5.92 -11.95 -5.79
N PRO A 67 5.51 -13.09 -6.36
CA PRO A 67 5.59 -13.27 -7.81
C PRO A 67 4.82 -12.22 -8.60
N VAL A 68 3.66 -11.76 -8.09
CA VAL A 68 2.88 -10.69 -8.72
C VAL A 68 3.59 -9.35 -8.58
N LEU A 69 4.19 -9.06 -7.42
CA LEU A 69 4.95 -7.82 -7.20
C LEU A 69 6.18 -7.76 -8.10
N ARG A 70 6.92 -8.87 -8.26
CA ARG A 70 8.05 -8.97 -9.19
C ARG A 70 7.60 -8.75 -10.65
N ALA A 71 6.46 -9.29 -11.05
CA ALA A 71 5.88 -9.06 -12.37
C ALA A 71 5.53 -7.58 -12.63
N TYR A 72 5.20 -6.79 -11.60
CA TYR A 72 5.07 -5.34 -11.73
C TYR A 72 6.42 -4.68 -12.08
N GLY A 73 7.53 -5.13 -11.51
CA GLY A 73 8.89 -4.70 -11.91
C GLY A 73 9.09 -4.90 -13.41
N THR A 74 8.94 -6.14 -13.91
CA THR A 74 9.08 -6.47 -15.32
C THR A 74 8.16 -5.63 -16.22
N LEU A 75 6.89 -5.47 -15.85
CA LEU A 75 5.92 -4.68 -16.61
C LEU A 75 6.34 -3.20 -16.71
N LYS A 76 6.75 -2.60 -15.59
CA LYS A 76 7.13 -1.18 -15.54
C LYS A 76 8.45 -0.92 -16.26
N ALA A 77 9.43 -1.84 -16.17
CA ALA A 77 10.68 -1.78 -16.92
C ALA A 77 10.43 -1.84 -18.44
N ALA A 78 9.56 -2.75 -18.89
CA ALA A 78 9.17 -2.83 -20.30
C ALA A 78 8.48 -1.55 -20.78
N ALA A 79 7.57 -0.98 -19.97
CA ALA A 79 6.90 0.27 -20.29
C ALA A 79 7.89 1.46 -20.37
N ALA A 80 8.85 1.56 -19.45
CA ALA A 80 9.89 2.59 -19.48
C ALA A 80 10.76 2.46 -20.74
N THR A 81 11.15 1.22 -21.09
CA THR A 81 11.93 0.93 -22.29
C THR A 81 11.21 1.37 -23.57
N VAL A 82 9.92 1.06 -23.68
CA VAL A 82 9.11 1.45 -24.85
C VAL A 82 8.96 2.97 -24.91
N ASN A 83 8.66 3.63 -23.78
CA ASN A 83 8.53 5.08 -23.73
C ASN A 83 9.84 5.81 -24.08
N LEU A 84 10.99 5.27 -23.69
CA LEU A 84 12.29 5.77 -24.12
C LEU A 84 12.46 5.66 -25.65
N LYS A 85 12.16 4.50 -26.23
CA LYS A 85 12.24 4.29 -27.69
C LYS A 85 11.32 5.22 -28.48
N LEU A 86 10.16 5.55 -27.92
CA LEU A 86 9.18 6.46 -28.51
C LEU A 86 9.50 7.96 -28.25
N GLY A 87 10.59 8.26 -27.57
CA GLY A 87 10.97 9.63 -27.22
C GLY A 87 10.02 10.31 -26.21
N ARG A 88 9.21 9.52 -25.47
CA ARG A 88 8.25 10.01 -24.47
C ARG A 88 8.84 10.08 -23.07
N LEU A 89 9.99 9.46 -22.86
CA LEU A 89 10.76 9.46 -21.62
C LEU A 89 12.22 9.71 -21.97
N ASP A 90 12.88 10.59 -21.23
CA ASP A 90 14.31 10.82 -21.42
C ASP A 90 15.13 9.63 -20.87
N LYS A 91 16.40 9.57 -21.34
CA LYS A 91 17.28 8.45 -21.03
C LYS A 91 17.58 8.34 -19.52
N ALA A 92 17.81 9.46 -18.85
CA ALA A 92 18.18 9.45 -17.43
C ALA A 92 17.05 8.88 -16.55
N ARG A 93 15.81 9.37 -16.76
CA ARG A 93 14.63 8.85 -16.05
C ARG A 93 14.34 7.40 -16.42
N ALA A 94 14.43 7.05 -17.71
CA ALA A 94 14.21 5.67 -18.13
C ALA A 94 15.18 4.70 -17.46
N THR A 95 16.47 5.07 -17.40
CA THR A 95 17.49 4.25 -16.73
C THR A 95 17.17 4.08 -15.24
N ALA A 96 16.88 5.16 -14.51
CA ALA A 96 16.56 5.10 -13.09
C ALA A 96 15.31 4.23 -12.81
N ILE A 97 14.25 4.36 -13.63
CA ILE A 97 13.05 3.54 -13.50
C ILE A 97 13.37 2.06 -13.74
N ILE A 98 14.16 1.74 -14.76
CA ILE A 98 14.52 0.36 -15.09
C ILE A 98 15.37 -0.25 -13.95
N GLU A 99 16.31 0.50 -13.38
CA GLU A 99 17.13 0.06 -12.25
C GLU A 99 16.26 -0.21 -11.01
N ALA A 100 15.36 0.70 -10.64
CA ALA A 100 14.42 0.50 -9.54
C ALA A 100 13.48 -0.71 -9.78
N CYS A 101 13.04 -0.92 -11.02
CA CYS A 101 12.25 -2.11 -11.38
C CYS A 101 13.05 -3.40 -11.20
N GLN A 102 14.34 -3.40 -11.53
CA GLN A 102 15.21 -4.56 -11.32
C GLN A 102 15.36 -4.89 -9.84
N GLU A 103 15.50 -3.89 -8.97
CA GLU A 103 15.53 -4.10 -7.52
C GLU A 103 14.23 -4.74 -7.00
N ILE A 104 13.07 -4.37 -7.56
CA ILE A 104 11.78 -5.02 -7.23
C ILE A 104 11.78 -6.48 -7.72
N GLU A 105 12.27 -6.76 -8.92
CA GLU A 105 12.40 -8.13 -9.43
C GLU A 105 13.33 -8.98 -8.57
N ASP A 106 14.40 -8.39 -8.02
CA ASP A 106 15.34 -9.06 -7.12
C ASP A 106 14.75 -9.22 -5.70
N GLY A 107 13.66 -8.51 -5.36
CA GLY A 107 12.93 -8.68 -4.11
C GLY A 107 13.31 -7.72 -2.99
N LEU A 108 14.04 -6.65 -3.28
CA LEU A 108 14.47 -5.61 -2.32
C LEU A 108 15.17 -6.16 -1.07
N PRO A 109 16.12 -7.12 -1.18
CA PRO A 109 16.67 -7.83 -0.02
C PRO A 109 17.45 -6.92 0.93
N SER A 110 18.10 -5.88 0.39
CA SER A 110 18.94 -4.93 1.14
C SER A 110 18.17 -4.02 2.09
N ILE A 111 16.87 -3.84 1.86
CA ILE A 111 16.04 -2.85 2.57
C ILE A 111 14.81 -3.46 3.28
N GLY A 112 14.77 -4.78 3.41
CA GLY A 112 13.76 -5.49 4.21
C GLY A 112 12.70 -6.26 3.43
N GLY A 113 12.91 -6.41 2.12
CA GLY A 113 12.07 -7.25 1.26
C GLY A 113 10.78 -6.57 0.77
N LEU A 114 10.12 -7.21 -0.20
CA LEU A 114 8.92 -6.66 -0.84
C LEU A 114 7.77 -6.42 0.13
N ALA A 115 7.53 -7.30 1.08
CA ALA A 115 6.42 -7.19 2.01
C ALA A 115 6.43 -5.88 2.83
N LYS A 116 7.61 -5.35 3.13
CA LYS A 116 7.77 -4.07 3.83
C LYS A 116 7.31 -2.88 2.99
N HIS A 117 7.55 -2.92 1.69
CA HIS A 117 7.32 -1.80 0.77
C HIS A 117 6.00 -1.92 -0.02
N PHE A 118 5.33 -3.08 0.06
CA PHE A 118 4.06 -3.36 -0.59
C PHE A 118 2.99 -3.82 0.43
N PRO A 119 2.57 -2.93 1.34
CA PRO A 119 1.69 -3.27 2.46
C PRO A 119 0.19 -3.30 2.12
N VAL A 120 -0.19 -3.07 0.86
CA VAL A 120 -1.61 -2.98 0.47
C VAL A 120 -2.28 -4.34 0.59
N ASP A 121 -3.46 -4.37 1.24
CA ASP A 121 -4.26 -5.58 1.41
C ASP A 121 -4.78 -6.12 0.06
N ILE A 122 -4.87 -7.45 -0.08
CA ILE A 122 -5.41 -8.08 -1.29
C ILE A 122 -6.88 -7.71 -1.55
N TYR A 123 -7.64 -7.39 -0.51
CA TYR A 123 -9.03 -6.92 -0.58
C TYR A 123 -9.13 -5.39 -0.60
N GLN A 124 -8.26 -4.76 -1.36
CA GLN A 124 -8.27 -3.33 -1.65
C GLN A 124 -9.51 -2.93 -2.49
N THR A 125 -9.40 -1.91 -3.32
CA THR A 125 -10.43 -1.53 -4.28
C THR A 125 -10.58 -2.59 -5.36
N GLY A 126 -11.59 -3.30 -5.56
CA GLY A 126 -11.79 -4.45 -6.47
C GLY A 126 -11.06 -4.47 -7.83
N SER A 127 -10.60 -3.29 -8.32
CA SER A 127 -9.81 -3.14 -9.55
C SER A 127 -8.32 -3.46 -9.43
N GLY A 128 -7.78 -3.63 -8.20
CA GLY A 128 -6.34 -3.80 -7.96
C GLY A 128 -5.48 -2.55 -8.19
N THR A 129 -6.10 -1.38 -8.37
CA THR A 129 -5.38 -0.13 -8.69
C THR A 129 -4.42 0.31 -7.58
N SER A 130 -4.72 0.00 -6.31
CA SER A 130 -3.86 0.36 -5.18
C SER A 130 -2.51 -0.34 -5.24
N THR A 131 -2.42 -1.58 -5.75
CA THR A 131 -1.13 -2.26 -5.98
C THR A 131 -0.32 -1.58 -7.07
N ASN A 132 -0.96 -1.20 -8.19
CA ASN A 132 -0.28 -0.45 -9.24
C ASN A 132 0.24 0.91 -8.76
N MET A 133 -0.54 1.61 -7.96
CA MET A 133 -0.18 2.89 -7.35
C MET A 133 0.99 2.71 -6.37
N ASN A 134 0.94 1.69 -5.52
CA ASN A 134 2.04 1.33 -4.63
C ASN A 134 3.34 1.06 -5.41
N ALA A 135 3.27 0.27 -6.50
CA ALA A 135 4.43 0.03 -7.35
C ALA A 135 5.00 1.32 -7.96
N ASN A 136 4.14 2.25 -8.39
CA ASN A 136 4.58 3.55 -8.89
C ASN A 136 5.31 4.37 -7.82
N GLU A 137 4.79 4.40 -6.59
CA GLU A 137 5.42 5.16 -5.50
C GLU A 137 6.75 4.53 -5.03
N VAL A 138 6.87 3.19 -5.09
CA VAL A 138 8.13 2.48 -4.75
C VAL A 138 9.20 2.72 -5.81
N ILE A 139 8.83 2.89 -7.09
CA ILE A 139 9.76 3.13 -8.20
C ILE A 139 10.20 4.60 -8.25
N ALA A 140 9.37 5.55 -7.78
CA ALA A 140 9.62 6.98 -7.90
C ALA A 140 10.63 7.51 -6.90
#